data_934d51dbfc35193768911688a24a7344
#
_entry.id   934d51dbfc35193768911688a24a7344
#
_cell.length_a   1.000
_cell.length_b   1.000
_cell.length_c   1.000
_cell.angle_alpha   90.00
_cell.angle_beta   90.00
_cell.angle_gamma   90.00
#
_symmetry.space_group_name_H-M   'P 1'
#
loop_
_entity.id
_entity.type
_entity.pdbx_description
1 polymer ?
#
loop_
_entity_poly.entity_id
_entity_poly.type
_entity_poly.pdbx_seq_one_letter_code
_entity_poly.pdbx_strand_id
1 'polypeptide(L)'
;FSSFDEKPIAAASIAQVHYAITMSGDEVAVKVLRPQIESSFASDLSLFEWIAKNLEKYIPWTQRLQPIKVVQIFANTIALEMDMRMEAAAASELAENFKGDPDFKVPKIFWETTTKRVLTLERLSGCRPDDKAALEKAGHDPSKILQKSACIFFNQVFRDGFFHADMHPGNVFITEDGKIAPVDFGIMGRLDLETRFFL
;
A
#
# COMPACT_ATOMS: atom_id res chain seq x y z
N PHE A 1 -18.06 -0.64 -14.65
CA PHE A 1 -18.57 0.42 -13.77
C PHE A 1 -19.82 1.06 -14.42
N SER A 2 -20.78 1.46 -13.59
CA SER A 2 -21.95 2.23 -14.04
C SER A 2 -21.63 3.73 -14.13
N SER A 3 -20.67 4.21 -13.31
CA SER A 3 -20.12 5.55 -13.33
C SER A 3 -18.63 5.50 -13.02
N PHE A 4 -17.85 6.42 -13.61
CA PHE A 4 -16.41 6.53 -13.40
C PHE A 4 -16.00 8.00 -13.51
N ASP A 5 -15.35 8.52 -12.47
CA ASP A 5 -14.83 9.89 -12.45
C ASP A 5 -13.50 9.95 -13.21
N GLU A 6 -13.48 10.57 -14.37
CA GLU A 6 -12.26 10.70 -15.20
C GLU A 6 -11.16 11.51 -14.52
N LYS A 7 -11.54 12.48 -13.67
CA LYS A 7 -10.58 13.29 -12.92
C LYS A 7 -10.10 12.52 -11.68
N PRO A 8 -8.79 12.26 -11.55
CA PRO A 8 -8.28 11.59 -10.36
C PRO A 8 -8.45 12.44 -9.10
N ILE A 9 -8.83 11.83 -8.01
CA ILE A 9 -8.95 12.43 -6.68
C ILE A 9 -7.61 12.49 -5.94
N ALA A 10 -6.72 11.57 -6.27
CA ALA A 10 -5.36 11.50 -5.72
C ALA A 10 -4.39 10.96 -6.77
N ALA A 11 -3.13 11.36 -6.63
CA ALA A 11 -2.04 10.89 -7.46
C ALA A 11 -0.95 10.31 -6.55
N ALA A 12 -0.67 9.02 -6.70
CA ALA A 12 0.50 8.35 -6.13
C ALA A 12 1.67 8.39 -7.12
N SER A 13 2.84 7.92 -6.70
CA SER A 13 4.05 7.90 -7.54
C SER A 13 3.83 7.16 -8.87
N ILE A 14 3.26 5.96 -8.80
CA ILE A 14 3.08 5.07 -9.97
C ILE A 14 1.62 4.92 -10.41
N ALA A 15 0.64 5.44 -9.63
CA ALA A 15 -0.78 5.23 -9.88
C ALA A 15 -1.60 6.51 -9.70
N GLN A 16 -2.84 6.48 -10.14
CA GLN A 16 -3.87 7.48 -9.91
C GLN A 16 -5.08 6.80 -9.29
N VAL A 17 -5.79 7.52 -8.41
CA VAL A 17 -7.01 7.02 -7.76
C VAL A 17 -8.20 7.79 -8.27
N HIS A 18 -9.24 7.08 -8.69
CA HIS A 18 -10.50 7.61 -9.18
C HIS A 18 -11.65 7.08 -8.35
N TYR A 19 -12.74 7.84 -8.24
CA TYR A 19 -13.99 7.28 -7.73
C TYR A 19 -14.80 6.67 -8.85
N ALA A 20 -15.53 5.61 -8.50
CA ALA A 20 -16.42 4.94 -9.44
C ALA A 20 -17.59 4.30 -8.70
N ILE A 21 -18.61 3.90 -9.46
CA ILE A 21 -19.70 3.08 -8.97
C ILE A 21 -19.71 1.79 -9.78
N THR A 22 -19.76 0.65 -9.12
CA THR A 22 -19.83 -0.65 -9.77
C THR A 22 -21.18 -0.85 -10.47
N MET A 23 -21.31 -1.91 -11.27
CA MET A 23 -22.60 -2.29 -11.87
C MET A 23 -23.61 -2.74 -10.80
N SER A 24 -23.16 -3.17 -9.64
CA SER A 24 -23.99 -3.52 -8.47
C SER A 24 -24.40 -2.32 -7.61
N GLY A 25 -23.86 -1.12 -7.89
CA GLY A 25 -24.19 0.10 -7.17
C GLY A 25 -23.24 0.40 -5.99
N ASP A 26 -22.17 -0.37 -5.81
CA ASP A 26 -21.20 -0.11 -4.75
C ASP A 26 -20.30 1.08 -5.11
N GLU A 27 -20.10 1.99 -4.17
CA GLU A 27 -19.12 3.07 -4.30
C GLU A 27 -17.70 2.53 -4.07
N VAL A 28 -16.80 2.79 -5.02
CA VAL A 28 -15.45 2.26 -5.02
C VAL A 28 -14.40 3.33 -5.30
N ALA A 29 -13.20 3.10 -4.80
CA ALA A 29 -11.98 3.76 -5.23
C ALA A 29 -11.22 2.83 -6.18
N VAL A 30 -10.82 3.35 -7.32
CA VAL A 30 -10.14 2.60 -8.37
C VAL A 30 -8.74 3.17 -8.54
N LYS A 31 -7.73 2.41 -8.13
CA LYS A 31 -6.32 2.75 -8.28
C LYS A 31 -5.83 2.19 -9.61
N VAL A 32 -5.35 3.04 -10.49
CA VAL A 32 -4.94 2.69 -11.86
C VAL A 32 -3.48 3.07 -12.05
N LEU A 33 -2.64 2.13 -12.51
CA LEU A 33 -1.26 2.41 -12.87
C LEU A 33 -1.19 3.48 -13.97
N ARG A 34 -0.22 4.41 -13.83
CA ARG A 34 0.00 5.44 -14.85
C ARG A 34 0.31 4.82 -16.21
N PRO A 35 -0.12 5.46 -17.30
CA PRO A 35 0.25 5.03 -18.63
C PRO A 35 1.78 4.97 -18.80
N GLN A 36 2.27 3.96 -19.49
CA GLN A 36 3.69 3.80 -19.83
C GLN A 36 4.67 3.69 -18.65
N ILE A 37 4.17 3.50 -17.41
CA ILE A 37 5.04 3.42 -16.23
C ILE A 37 6.02 2.24 -16.36
N GLU A 38 5.58 1.10 -16.90
CA GLU A 38 6.42 -0.08 -17.10
C GLU A 38 7.57 0.20 -18.09
N SER A 39 7.30 0.93 -19.17
CA SER A 39 8.34 1.27 -20.17
C SER A 39 9.35 2.29 -19.63
N SER A 40 8.91 3.22 -18.80
CA SER A 40 9.79 4.18 -18.12
C SER A 40 10.75 3.44 -17.18
N PHE A 41 10.23 2.56 -16.33
CA PHE A 41 11.06 1.75 -15.43
C PHE A 41 12.00 0.81 -16.20
N ALA A 42 11.57 0.20 -17.31
CA ALA A 42 12.43 -0.65 -18.12
C ALA A 42 13.62 0.11 -18.68
N SER A 43 13.42 1.37 -19.10
CA SER A 43 14.49 2.23 -19.58
C SER A 43 15.49 2.59 -18.46
N ASP A 44 14.98 2.97 -17.29
CA ASP A 44 15.80 3.29 -16.12
C ASP A 44 16.61 2.08 -15.63
N LEU A 45 15.98 0.90 -15.58
CA LEU A 45 16.65 -0.35 -15.22
C LEU A 45 17.76 -0.71 -16.20
N SER A 46 17.55 -0.52 -17.50
CA SER A 46 18.58 -0.75 -18.52
C SER A 46 19.82 0.15 -18.30
N LEU A 47 19.59 1.40 -17.91
CA LEU A 47 20.67 2.32 -17.54
C LEU A 47 21.39 1.85 -16.28
N PHE A 48 20.67 1.46 -15.22
CA PHE A 48 21.27 0.96 -13.99
C PHE A 48 22.07 -0.33 -14.22
N GLU A 49 21.57 -1.25 -15.04
CA GLU A 49 22.32 -2.44 -15.43
C GLU A 49 23.62 -2.10 -16.17
N TRP A 50 23.57 -1.15 -17.10
CA TRP A 50 24.74 -0.70 -17.81
C TRP A 50 25.78 -0.10 -16.85
N ILE A 51 25.35 0.76 -15.92
CA ILE A 51 26.21 1.33 -14.87
C ILE A 51 26.82 0.22 -14.02
N ALA A 52 26.01 -0.71 -13.52
CA ALA A 52 26.45 -1.80 -12.65
C ALA A 52 27.52 -2.69 -13.33
N LYS A 53 27.32 -3.05 -14.60
CA LYS A 53 28.26 -3.82 -15.40
C LYS A 53 29.59 -3.08 -15.58
N ASN A 54 29.57 -1.76 -15.82
CA ASN A 54 30.79 -0.96 -15.94
C ASN A 54 31.52 -0.76 -14.61
N LEU A 55 30.77 -0.61 -13.49
CA LEU A 55 31.37 -0.54 -12.15
C LEU A 55 32.14 -1.82 -11.84
N GLU A 56 31.56 -3.00 -12.01
CA GLU A 56 32.22 -4.28 -11.75
C GLU A 56 33.44 -4.50 -12.67
N LYS A 57 33.37 -4.01 -13.93
CA LYS A 57 34.44 -4.16 -14.91
C LYS A 57 35.64 -3.27 -14.64
N TYR A 58 35.39 -2.00 -14.30
CA TYR A 58 36.45 -0.98 -14.24
C TYR A 58 36.87 -0.60 -12.82
N ILE A 59 36.07 -0.96 -11.80
CA ILE A 59 36.32 -0.60 -10.40
C ILE A 59 36.29 -1.87 -9.53
N PRO A 60 37.42 -2.61 -9.41
CA PRO A 60 37.44 -3.96 -8.82
C PRO A 60 36.87 -4.07 -7.39
N TRP A 61 37.01 -3.02 -6.56
CA TRP A 61 36.50 -3.07 -5.20
C TRP A 61 34.95 -3.07 -5.13
N THR A 62 34.26 -2.59 -6.19
CA THR A 62 32.80 -2.58 -6.25
C THR A 62 32.20 -3.98 -6.40
N GLN A 63 33.00 -4.98 -6.84
CA GLN A 63 32.56 -6.37 -6.94
C GLN A 63 32.04 -6.91 -5.60
N ARG A 64 32.59 -6.44 -4.47
CA ARG A 64 32.11 -6.81 -3.11
C ARG A 64 30.69 -6.35 -2.86
N LEU A 65 30.25 -5.27 -3.48
CA LEU A 65 28.90 -4.69 -3.35
C LEU A 65 27.88 -5.39 -4.27
N GLN A 66 28.35 -6.23 -5.20
CA GLN A 66 27.52 -6.95 -6.16
C GLN A 66 26.49 -6.05 -6.87
N PRO A 67 26.89 -4.93 -7.51
CA PRO A 67 25.98 -3.94 -8.05
C PRO A 67 25.00 -4.52 -9.09
N ILE A 68 25.41 -5.50 -9.90
CA ILE A 68 24.50 -6.19 -10.83
C ILE A 68 23.38 -6.90 -10.05
N LYS A 69 23.71 -7.59 -8.96
CA LYS A 69 22.72 -8.28 -8.12
C LYS A 69 21.76 -7.29 -7.43
N VAL A 70 22.28 -6.15 -6.99
CA VAL A 70 21.47 -5.08 -6.40
C VAL A 70 20.45 -4.57 -7.42
N VAL A 71 20.86 -4.31 -8.67
CA VAL A 71 19.93 -3.88 -9.73
C VAL A 71 18.89 -4.97 -10.03
N GLN A 72 19.28 -6.24 -10.05
CA GLN A 72 18.32 -7.34 -10.25
C GLN A 72 17.28 -7.43 -9.12
N ILE A 73 17.71 -7.29 -7.87
CA ILE A 73 16.77 -7.26 -6.71
C ILE A 73 15.82 -6.09 -6.86
N PHE A 74 16.33 -4.90 -7.18
CA PHE A 74 15.53 -3.70 -7.40
C PHE A 74 14.52 -3.88 -8.53
N ALA A 75 14.93 -4.47 -9.66
CA ALA A 75 14.04 -4.79 -10.79
C ALA A 75 12.90 -5.72 -10.38
N ASN A 76 13.19 -6.76 -9.58
CA ASN A 76 12.17 -7.68 -9.08
C ASN A 76 11.20 -6.98 -8.12
N THR A 77 11.69 -6.12 -7.24
CA THR A 77 10.84 -5.35 -6.31
C THR A 77 9.88 -4.44 -7.08
N ILE A 78 10.39 -3.68 -8.06
CA ILE A 78 9.54 -2.83 -8.92
C ILE A 78 8.49 -3.66 -9.68
N ALA A 79 8.88 -4.82 -10.20
CA ALA A 79 7.93 -5.68 -10.94
C ALA A 79 6.77 -6.16 -10.05
N LEU A 80 7.04 -6.40 -8.75
CA LEU A 80 6.00 -6.74 -7.76
C LEU A 80 5.12 -5.54 -7.42
N GLU A 81 5.70 -4.36 -7.22
CA GLU A 81 4.95 -3.12 -6.96
C GLU A 81 4.05 -2.69 -8.13
N MET A 82 4.44 -3.02 -9.36
CA MET A 82 3.62 -2.78 -10.56
C MET A 82 2.51 -3.84 -10.78
N ASP A 83 2.32 -4.78 -9.86
CA ASP A 83 1.21 -5.73 -9.93
C ASP A 83 0.19 -5.42 -8.82
N MET A 84 -0.86 -4.67 -9.16
CA MET A 84 -1.92 -4.26 -8.24
C MET A 84 -2.63 -5.43 -7.54
N ARG A 85 -2.51 -6.66 -8.06
CA ARG A 85 -3.05 -7.86 -7.41
C ARG A 85 -2.27 -8.22 -6.15
N MET A 86 -1.00 -7.84 -6.07
CA MET A 86 -0.19 -8.05 -4.88
C MET A 86 -0.68 -7.16 -3.74
N GLU A 87 -0.99 -5.91 -4.04
CA GLU A 87 -1.59 -4.98 -3.08
C GLU A 87 -2.99 -5.44 -2.64
N ALA A 88 -3.81 -5.93 -3.58
CA ALA A 88 -5.11 -6.53 -3.29
C ALA A 88 -5.01 -7.75 -2.36
N ALA A 89 -4.03 -8.62 -2.61
CA ALA A 89 -3.78 -9.81 -1.78
C ALA A 89 -3.33 -9.43 -0.37
N ALA A 90 -2.43 -8.44 -0.25
CA ALA A 90 -1.98 -7.92 1.04
C ALA A 90 -3.13 -7.33 1.86
N ALA A 91 -3.98 -6.52 1.23
CA ALA A 91 -5.19 -5.99 1.86
C ALA A 91 -6.12 -7.11 2.34
N SER A 92 -6.33 -8.14 1.52
CA SER A 92 -7.21 -9.27 1.86
C SER A 92 -6.66 -10.10 3.03
N GLU A 93 -5.34 -10.33 3.09
CA GLU A 93 -4.69 -11.01 4.22
C GLU A 93 -4.84 -10.19 5.51
N LEU A 94 -4.61 -8.88 5.44
CA LEU A 94 -4.77 -7.99 6.58
C LEU A 94 -6.23 -7.95 7.06
N ALA A 95 -7.20 -7.96 6.14
CA ALA A 95 -8.61 -8.01 6.46
C ALA A 95 -9.00 -9.30 7.20
N GLU A 96 -8.43 -10.45 6.82
CA GLU A 96 -8.69 -11.72 7.51
C GLU A 96 -8.05 -11.74 8.90
N ASN A 97 -6.82 -11.21 9.06
CA ASN A 97 -6.13 -11.11 10.35
C ASN A 97 -6.90 -10.22 11.36
N PHE A 98 -7.60 -9.21 10.88
CA PHE A 98 -8.37 -8.27 11.71
C PHE A 98 -9.89 -8.46 11.61
N LYS A 99 -10.31 -9.64 11.20
CA LYS A 99 -11.74 -9.94 11.09
C LYS A 99 -12.45 -9.80 12.43
N GLY A 100 -13.44 -8.91 12.49
CA GLY A 100 -14.19 -8.63 13.71
C GLY A 100 -13.51 -7.67 14.70
N ASP A 101 -12.36 -7.11 14.36
CA ASP A 101 -11.72 -6.10 15.20
C ASP A 101 -12.58 -4.81 15.23
N PRO A 102 -12.87 -4.27 16.42
CA PRO A 102 -13.75 -3.10 16.55
C PRO A 102 -13.08 -1.78 16.16
N ASP A 103 -11.76 -1.73 16.14
CA ASP A 103 -10.96 -0.51 15.97
C ASP A 103 -10.25 -0.40 14.62
N PHE A 104 -10.28 -1.47 13.82
CA PHE A 104 -9.60 -1.52 12.54
C PHE A 104 -10.55 -1.92 11.40
N LYS A 105 -10.39 -1.27 10.25
CA LYS A 105 -11.16 -1.59 9.04
C LYS A 105 -10.23 -1.64 7.83
N VAL A 106 -10.24 -2.75 7.12
CA VAL A 106 -9.63 -2.85 5.79
C VAL A 106 -10.75 -2.71 4.75
N PRO A 107 -10.59 -1.87 3.72
CA PRO A 107 -11.57 -1.74 2.65
C PRO A 107 -11.75 -3.07 1.92
N LYS A 108 -12.99 -3.39 1.56
CA LYS A 108 -13.30 -4.58 0.76
C LYS A 108 -12.62 -4.48 -0.61
N ILE A 109 -12.00 -5.57 -1.06
CA ILE A 109 -11.43 -5.68 -2.40
C ILE A 109 -12.46 -6.26 -3.36
N PHE A 110 -12.63 -5.61 -4.51
CA PHE A 110 -13.48 -6.06 -5.61
C PHE A 110 -12.62 -6.81 -6.65
N TRP A 111 -12.42 -8.10 -6.41
CA TRP A 111 -11.53 -8.94 -7.22
C TRP A 111 -11.97 -9.04 -8.68
N GLU A 112 -13.28 -8.98 -8.97
CA GLU A 112 -13.82 -9.05 -10.34
C GLU A 112 -13.37 -7.88 -11.21
N THR A 113 -13.08 -6.74 -10.62
CA THR A 113 -12.61 -5.52 -11.28
C THR A 113 -11.15 -5.19 -10.97
N THR A 114 -10.46 -6.09 -10.25
CA THR A 114 -9.03 -5.97 -9.95
C THR A 114 -8.21 -6.77 -10.93
N THR A 115 -7.18 -6.14 -11.49
CA THR A 115 -6.27 -6.71 -12.49
C THR A 115 -4.83 -6.36 -12.17
N LYS A 116 -3.87 -6.78 -12.99
CA LYS A 116 -2.46 -6.37 -12.82
C LYS A 116 -2.28 -4.84 -12.77
N ARG A 117 -3.11 -4.08 -13.50
CA ARG A 117 -2.95 -2.62 -13.64
C ARG A 117 -4.01 -1.81 -12.88
N VAL A 118 -5.02 -2.46 -12.33
CA VAL A 118 -6.15 -1.81 -11.68
C VAL A 118 -6.45 -2.52 -10.37
N LEU A 119 -6.53 -1.76 -9.28
CA LEU A 119 -7.03 -2.22 -7.99
C LEU A 119 -8.34 -1.51 -7.70
N THR A 120 -9.39 -2.27 -7.42
CA THR A 120 -10.68 -1.73 -7.02
C THR A 120 -10.96 -2.10 -5.56
N LEU A 121 -11.17 -1.09 -4.75
CA LEU A 121 -11.44 -1.23 -3.32
C LEU A 121 -12.63 -0.38 -2.89
N GLU A 122 -13.25 -0.75 -1.79
CA GLU A 122 -14.34 0.00 -1.16
C GLU A 122 -13.92 1.46 -0.97
N ARG A 123 -14.78 2.39 -1.36
CA ARG A 123 -14.59 3.80 -1.05
C ARG A 123 -14.82 4.01 0.44
N LEU A 124 -13.81 4.52 1.12
CA LEU A 124 -13.90 4.91 2.52
C LEU A 124 -14.19 6.41 2.64
N SER A 125 -15.01 6.74 3.61
CA SER A 125 -15.23 8.12 4.07
C SER A 125 -14.72 8.27 5.49
N GLY A 126 -14.18 9.46 5.79
CA GLY A 126 -13.62 9.75 7.10
C GLY A 126 -12.69 10.94 7.07
N CYS A 127 -12.04 11.22 8.18
CA CYS A 127 -11.03 12.27 8.30
C CYS A 127 -9.61 11.69 8.37
N ARG A 128 -8.64 12.53 8.08
CA ARG A 128 -7.24 12.13 8.18
C ARG A 128 -6.78 12.20 9.64
N PRO A 129 -5.89 11.30 10.09
CA PRO A 129 -5.42 11.29 11.48
C PRO A 129 -4.55 12.49 11.85
N ASP A 130 -3.99 13.23 10.88
CA ASP A 130 -3.21 14.46 11.08
C ASP A 130 -4.08 15.73 11.12
N ASP A 131 -5.36 15.65 10.76
CA ASP A 131 -6.30 16.78 10.83
C ASP A 131 -7.06 16.77 12.17
N LYS A 132 -6.44 17.39 13.19
CA LYS A 132 -7.05 17.48 14.52
C LYS A 132 -8.41 18.15 14.53
N ALA A 133 -8.60 19.20 13.72
CA ALA A 133 -9.85 19.94 13.67
C ALA A 133 -10.98 19.05 13.09
N ALA A 134 -10.67 18.28 12.05
CA ALA A 134 -11.63 17.33 11.48
C ALA A 134 -11.95 16.20 12.46
N LEU A 135 -10.95 15.65 13.18
CA LEU A 135 -11.15 14.63 14.22
C LEU A 135 -12.06 15.11 15.34
N GLU A 136 -11.79 16.28 15.91
CA GLU A 136 -12.57 16.87 16.99
C GLU A 136 -14.01 17.19 16.53
N LYS A 137 -14.17 17.71 15.31
CA LYS A 137 -15.49 17.95 14.71
C LYS A 137 -16.28 16.66 14.50
N ALA A 138 -15.60 15.57 14.18
CA ALA A 138 -16.20 14.22 14.08
C ALA A 138 -16.44 13.54 15.43
N GLY A 139 -16.05 14.19 16.55
CA GLY A 139 -16.22 13.65 17.89
C GLY A 139 -15.16 12.64 18.32
N HIS A 140 -14.05 12.58 17.61
CA HIS A 140 -12.95 11.65 17.91
C HIS A 140 -11.89 12.33 18.77
N ASP A 141 -11.40 11.62 19.79
CA ASP A 141 -10.28 12.04 20.63
C ASP A 141 -8.95 11.61 19.97
N PRO A 142 -8.08 12.55 19.55
CA PRO A 142 -6.82 12.22 18.91
C PRO A 142 -5.92 11.30 19.75
N SER A 143 -5.96 11.44 21.09
CA SER A 143 -5.17 10.59 21.99
C SER A 143 -5.64 9.13 21.96
N LYS A 144 -6.95 8.91 21.89
CA LYS A 144 -7.52 7.57 21.74
C LYS A 144 -7.20 6.96 20.37
N ILE A 145 -7.24 7.76 19.31
CA ILE A 145 -6.86 7.30 17.96
C ILE A 145 -5.39 6.88 17.94
N LEU A 146 -4.50 7.65 18.55
CA LEU A 146 -3.08 7.28 18.64
C LEU A 146 -2.88 5.97 19.43
N GLN A 147 -3.59 5.82 20.54
CA GLN A 147 -3.52 4.59 21.35
C GLN A 147 -4.02 3.36 20.56
N LYS A 148 -5.14 3.49 19.86
CA LYS A 148 -5.66 2.43 18.97
C LYS A 148 -4.64 2.08 17.87
N SER A 149 -4.05 3.09 17.23
CA SER A 149 -3.03 2.89 16.18
C SER A 149 -1.84 2.09 16.69
N ALA A 150 -1.36 2.39 17.90
CA ALA A 150 -0.26 1.65 18.52
C ALA A 150 -0.66 0.18 18.79
N CYS A 151 -1.85 -0.06 19.36
CA CYS A 151 -2.34 -1.42 19.61
C CYS A 151 -2.48 -2.23 18.32
N ILE A 152 -3.04 -1.63 17.26
CA ILE A 152 -3.20 -2.24 15.94
C ILE A 152 -1.82 -2.59 15.35
N PHE A 153 -0.87 -1.67 15.41
CA PHE A 153 0.49 -1.92 14.92
C PHE A 153 1.15 -3.09 15.68
N PHE A 154 1.08 -3.12 16.99
CA PHE A 154 1.63 -4.21 17.78
C PHE A 154 0.95 -5.55 17.49
N ASN A 155 -0.36 -5.58 17.29
CA ASN A 155 -1.07 -6.77 16.86
C ASN A 155 -0.56 -7.28 15.49
N GLN A 156 -0.39 -6.38 14.52
CA GLN A 156 0.16 -6.73 13.20
C GLN A 156 1.56 -7.33 13.31
N VAL A 157 2.44 -6.72 14.12
CA VAL A 157 3.84 -7.14 14.25
C VAL A 157 3.97 -8.43 15.06
N PHE A 158 3.42 -8.45 16.28
CA PHE A 158 3.70 -9.52 17.25
C PHE A 158 2.70 -10.68 17.17
N ARG A 159 1.42 -10.41 16.95
CA ARG A 159 0.40 -11.45 16.83
C ARG A 159 0.44 -12.10 15.45
N ASP A 160 0.40 -11.29 14.38
CA ASP A 160 0.21 -11.78 13.02
C ASP A 160 1.54 -11.97 12.27
N GLY A 161 2.56 -11.15 12.59
CA GLY A 161 3.82 -11.11 11.86
C GLY A 161 3.65 -10.61 10.43
N PHE A 162 2.54 -9.96 10.15
CA PHE A 162 2.23 -9.30 8.89
C PHE A 162 1.72 -7.91 9.18
N PHE A 163 2.46 -6.90 8.75
CA PHE A 163 2.22 -5.53 9.16
C PHE A 163 2.36 -4.53 8.02
N HIS A 164 1.60 -3.47 8.11
CA HIS A 164 1.70 -2.33 7.22
C HIS A 164 2.97 -1.53 7.58
N ALA A 165 3.90 -1.46 6.64
CA ALA A 165 5.21 -0.84 6.89
C ALA A 165 5.25 0.66 6.55
N ASP A 166 4.16 1.24 6.02
CA ASP A 166 4.05 2.66 5.67
C ASP A 166 2.72 3.27 6.14
N MET A 167 2.47 3.24 7.46
CA MET A 167 1.29 3.85 8.10
C MET A 167 1.39 5.38 8.16
N HIS A 168 1.71 5.99 7.01
CA HIS A 168 1.72 7.45 6.92
C HIS A 168 0.29 8.02 7.01
N PRO A 169 0.07 9.17 7.68
CA PRO A 169 -1.26 9.79 7.79
C PRO A 169 -1.99 10.00 6.45
N GLY A 170 -1.24 10.12 5.35
CA GLY A 170 -1.80 10.21 3.99
C GLY A 170 -2.45 8.92 3.48
N ASN A 171 -2.08 7.77 4.06
CA ASN A 171 -2.52 6.44 3.67
C ASN A 171 -3.57 5.86 4.62
N VAL A 172 -4.07 6.66 5.57
CA VAL A 172 -5.00 6.21 6.61
C VAL A 172 -6.17 7.16 6.74
N PHE A 173 -7.37 6.61 6.90
CA PHE A 173 -8.56 7.35 7.29
C PHE A 173 -9.02 6.91 8.68
N ILE A 174 -9.63 7.85 9.40
CA ILE A 174 -10.43 7.56 10.60
C ILE A 174 -11.88 7.63 10.14
N THR A 175 -12.54 6.48 10.16
CA THR A 175 -13.94 6.37 9.72
C THR A 175 -14.89 7.08 10.69
N GLU A 176 -16.15 7.28 10.30
CA GLU A 176 -17.15 7.95 11.14
C GLU A 176 -17.39 7.22 12.47
N ASP A 177 -17.25 5.88 12.50
CA ASP A 177 -17.32 5.05 13.71
C ASP A 177 -15.99 4.96 14.48
N GLY A 178 -14.96 5.74 14.08
CA GLY A 178 -13.70 5.87 14.79
C GLY A 178 -12.72 4.71 14.58
N LYS A 179 -12.89 3.93 13.51
CA LYS A 179 -11.93 2.89 13.13
C LYS A 179 -10.80 3.46 12.31
N ILE A 180 -9.65 2.85 12.46
CA ILE A 180 -8.45 3.15 11.67
C ILE A 180 -8.51 2.32 10.39
N ALA A 181 -8.46 2.98 9.25
CA ALA A 181 -8.65 2.35 7.95
C ALA A 181 -7.54 2.76 6.95
N PRO A 182 -6.54 1.90 6.71
CA PRO A 182 -5.55 2.12 5.67
C PRO A 182 -6.16 1.96 4.28
N VAL A 183 -5.61 2.68 3.30
CA VAL A 183 -6.10 2.68 1.90
C VAL A 183 -4.99 2.40 0.87
N ASP A 184 -3.77 2.21 1.32
CA ASP A 184 -2.63 1.82 0.50
C ASP A 184 -1.94 0.61 1.16
N PHE A 185 -1.72 -0.47 0.44
CA PHE A 185 -1.13 -1.72 0.94
C PHE A 185 0.10 -2.12 0.12
N GLY A 186 0.72 -1.17 -0.56
CA GLY A 186 1.89 -1.39 -1.42
C GLY A 186 3.14 -1.79 -0.63
N ILE A 187 3.29 -1.31 0.60
CA ILE A 187 4.47 -1.59 1.42
C ILE A 187 4.05 -2.36 2.69
N MET A 188 4.23 -3.66 2.65
CA MET A 188 3.93 -4.57 3.75
C MET A 188 5.20 -5.26 4.24
N GLY A 189 5.30 -5.45 5.56
CA GLY A 189 6.37 -6.22 6.18
C GLY A 189 5.89 -7.60 6.64
N ARG A 190 6.79 -8.57 6.64
CA ARG A 190 6.52 -9.91 7.16
C ARG A 190 7.65 -10.36 8.07
N LEU A 191 7.29 -10.83 9.25
CA LEU A 191 8.20 -11.44 10.22
C LEU A 191 7.91 -12.93 10.33
N ASP A 192 8.94 -13.72 10.23
CA ASP A 192 8.84 -15.15 10.55
C ASP A 192 8.65 -15.39 12.06
N LEU A 193 8.29 -16.61 12.42
CA LEU A 193 8.03 -16.97 13.82
C LEU A 193 9.27 -16.82 14.69
N GLU A 194 10.45 -17.11 14.16
CA GLU A 194 11.71 -17.02 14.88
C GLU A 194 12.01 -15.56 15.23
N THR A 195 11.96 -14.68 14.25
CA THR A 195 12.17 -13.23 14.44
C THR A 195 11.17 -12.65 15.45
N ARG A 196 9.89 -13.05 15.37
CA ARG A 196 8.86 -12.57 16.33
C ARG A 196 9.12 -13.02 17.77
N PHE A 197 9.75 -14.17 17.94
CA PHE A 197 10.09 -14.69 19.26
C PHE A 197 11.24 -13.94 19.92
N PHE A 198 12.11 -13.30 19.12
CA PHE A 198 13.25 -12.52 19.62
C PHE A 198 12.95 -11.02 19.82
N LEU A 199 11.79 -10.52 19.36
CA LEU A 199 11.34 -9.12 19.54
C LEU A 199 10.49 -8.96 20.78
#